data_e879e17476122bcbe4f686ad2890caa3
#
_entry.id   e879e17476122bcbe4f686ad2890caa3
#
_cell.length_a   1.000
_cell.length_b   1.000
_cell.length_c   1.000
_cell.angle_alpha   90.00
_cell.angle_beta   90.00
_cell.angle_gamma   90.00
#
_symmetry.space_group_name_H-M   'P 1'
#
loop_
_entity.id
_entity.type
_entity.pdbx_description
1 polymer ?
#
loop_
_entity_poly.entity_id
_entity_poly.type
_entity_poly.pdbx_seq_one_letter_code
_entity_poly.pdbx_strand_id
1 'polypeptide(L)'
;MVAQPNQTAWCIFDEPIDALGLTFPDYVAAKEMGAVKVCEDVSALAAVIGCGAETIGQTLSAIGSGVTDAFSRTFARGLQAPYYAIRVTGALFHTQGGLDVDASCRVLDVTGQHFPNMWAGGGAARGVSGPDVSGYLSGNGLLSAIAGGTISADSMATFLDQG
;
A
#
# COMPACT_ATOMS: atom_id res chain seq x y z
N MET A 1 -4.48 10.58 -3.58
CA MET A 1 -5.68 10.12 -4.33
C MET A 1 -6.93 10.87 -3.90
N VAL A 2 -7.24 10.99 -2.61
CA VAL A 2 -8.46 11.67 -2.10
C VAL A 2 -8.62 13.10 -2.62
N ALA A 3 -7.51 13.85 -2.81
CA ALA A 3 -7.54 15.22 -3.34
C ALA A 3 -7.68 15.30 -4.88
N GLN A 4 -7.70 14.17 -5.58
CA GLN A 4 -7.87 14.16 -7.04
C GLN A 4 -9.34 14.25 -7.44
N PRO A 5 -9.66 14.81 -8.62
CA PRO A 5 -11.02 14.81 -9.13
C PRO A 5 -11.62 13.41 -9.13
N ASN A 6 -12.87 13.31 -8.65
CA ASN A 6 -13.58 12.04 -8.48
C ASN A 6 -12.83 10.99 -7.64
N GLN A 7 -11.81 11.40 -6.86
CA GLN A 7 -10.96 10.51 -6.06
C GLN A 7 -10.33 9.37 -6.87
N THR A 8 -10.03 9.62 -8.13
CA THR A 8 -9.40 8.64 -9.03
C THR A 8 -8.03 9.12 -9.48
N ALA A 9 -7.17 8.15 -9.81
CA ALA A 9 -5.86 8.38 -10.41
C ALA A 9 -5.60 7.31 -11.47
N TRP A 10 -4.56 7.51 -12.28
CA TRP A 10 -4.09 6.52 -13.23
C TRP A 10 -2.78 5.91 -12.74
N CYS A 11 -2.72 4.60 -12.74
CA CYS A 11 -1.49 3.86 -12.58
C CYS A 11 -0.97 3.53 -13.97
N ILE A 12 0.25 4.01 -14.29
CA ILE A 12 0.88 3.82 -15.61
C ILE A 12 2.10 2.94 -15.41
N PHE A 13 2.24 1.95 -16.26
CA PHE A 13 3.35 0.99 -16.22
C PHE A 13 3.66 0.48 -17.63
N ASP A 14 4.64 -0.40 -17.77
CA ASP A 14 5.08 -0.97 -19.03
C ASP A 14 5.07 -2.50 -19.00
N GLU A 15 5.50 -3.11 -20.10
CA GLU A 15 5.43 -4.57 -20.31
C GLU A 15 6.07 -5.40 -19.18
N PRO A 16 7.25 -5.09 -18.63
CA PRO A 16 7.81 -5.87 -17.53
C PRO A 16 6.91 -5.90 -16.28
N ILE A 17 6.18 -4.81 -16.00
CA ILE A 17 5.25 -4.76 -14.88
C ILE A 17 3.94 -5.47 -15.23
N ASP A 18 3.46 -5.37 -16.46
CA ASP A 18 2.32 -6.16 -16.96
C ASP A 18 2.60 -7.65 -16.84
N ALA A 19 3.78 -8.10 -17.29
CA ALA A 19 4.19 -9.50 -17.18
C ALA A 19 4.25 -9.99 -15.73
N LEU A 20 4.73 -9.16 -14.80
CA LEU A 20 4.69 -9.46 -13.38
C LEU A 20 3.24 -9.54 -12.88
N GLY A 21 2.39 -8.60 -13.30
CA GLY A 21 0.97 -8.56 -12.95
C GLY A 21 0.23 -9.84 -13.33
N LEU A 22 0.55 -10.42 -14.48
CA LEU A 22 -0.04 -11.68 -14.97
C LEU A 22 0.23 -12.90 -14.07
N THR A 23 1.12 -12.79 -13.10
CA THR A 23 1.32 -13.83 -12.08
C THR A 23 0.29 -13.76 -10.93
N PHE A 24 -0.54 -12.71 -10.89
CA PHE A 24 -1.55 -12.49 -9.85
C PHE A 24 -2.96 -12.63 -10.42
N PRO A 25 -3.80 -13.52 -9.86
CA PRO A 25 -5.16 -13.77 -10.36
C PRO A 25 -6.03 -12.50 -10.44
N ASP A 26 -5.93 -11.60 -9.46
CA ASP A 26 -6.72 -10.37 -9.43
C ASP A 26 -6.37 -9.42 -10.58
N TYR A 27 -5.08 -9.36 -10.95
CA TYR A 27 -4.66 -8.56 -12.10
C TYR A 27 -5.12 -9.17 -13.41
N VAL A 28 -5.06 -10.50 -13.56
CA VAL A 28 -5.57 -11.23 -14.72
C VAL A 28 -7.05 -10.93 -14.90
N ALA A 29 -7.85 -11.07 -13.85
CA ALA A 29 -9.27 -10.77 -13.88
C ALA A 29 -9.55 -9.30 -14.26
N ALA A 30 -8.80 -8.34 -13.71
CA ALA A 30 -8.92 -6.92 -14.05
C ALA A 30 -8.60 -6.65 -15.55
N LYS A 31 -7.59 -7.33 -16.08
CA LYS A 31 -7.20 -7.23 -17.49
C LYS A 31 -8.26 -7.83 -18.42
N GLU A 32 -8.82 -9.00 -18.10
CA GLU A 32 -9.90 -9.64 -18.81
C GLU A 32 -11.17 -8.80 -18.83
N MET A 33 -11.49 -8.11 -17.74
CA MET A 33 -12.60 -7.15 -17.66
C MET A 33 -12.33 -5.84 -18.43
N GLY A 34 -11.16 -5.68 -19.05
CA GLY A 34 -10.79 -4.49 -19.80
C GLY A 34 -10.47 -3.27 -18.93
N ALA A 35 -10.17 -3.44 -17.64
CA ALA A 35 -9.75 -2.34 -16.77
C ALA A 35 -8.36 -1.82 -17.14
N VAL A 36 -7.47 -2.68 -17.62
CA VAL A 36 -6.14 -2.33 -18.10
C VAL A 36 -6.22 -1.93 -19.57
N LYS A 37 -5.78 -0.72 -19.90
CA LYS A 37 -5.70 -0.18 -21.25
C LYS A 37 -4.28 -0.29 -21.78
N VAL A 38 -4.11 -0.78 -23.00
CA VAL A 38 -2.81 -0.85 -23.69
C VAL A 38 -2.72 0.35 -24.63
N CYS A 39 -1.61 1.06 -24.57
CA CYS A 39 -1.36 2.30 -25.31
C CYS A 39 -0.01 2.19 -26.02
N GLU A 40 0.00 2.17 -27.35
CA GLU A 40 1.18 1.97 -28.14
C GLU A 40 2.20 3.11 -28.04
N ASP A 41 1.71 4.31 -27.73
CA ASP A 41 2.54 5.51 -27.60
C ASP A 41 1.98 6.50 -26.59
N VAL A 42 2.69 7.60 -26.39
CA VAL A 42 2.31 8.70 -25.49
C VAL A 42 0.98 9.36 -25.91
N SER A 43 0.70 9.43 -27.20
CA SER A 43 -0.53 10.06 -27.71
C SER A 43 -1.76 9.20 -27.38
N ALA A 44 -1.67 7.89 -27.55
CA ALA A 44 -2.70 6.94 -27.17
C ALA A 44 -2.91 6.96 -25.65
N LEU A 45 -1.82 7.01 -24.87
CA LEU A 45 -1.88 7.10 -23.41
C LEU A 45 -2.56 8.40 -22.96
N ALA A 46 -2.21 9.52 -23.58
CA ALA A 46 -2.82 10.83 -23.32
C ALA A 46 -4.33 10.84 -23.58
N ALA A 47 -4.77 10.23 -24.68
CA ALA A 47 -6.17 10.10 -25.02
C ALA A 47 -6.95 9.25 -23.99
N VAL A 48 -6.37 8.15 -23.51
CA VAL A 48 -6.97 7.30 -22.46
C VAL A 48 -7.11 8.03 -21.13
N ILE A 49 -6.07 8.78 -20.74
CA ILE A 49 -6.03 9.49 -19.44
C ILE A 49 -6.88 10.76 -19.48
N GLY A 50 -7.04 11.37 -20.66
CA GLY A 50 -7.68 12.66 -20.83
C GLY A 50 -6.77 13.84 -20.45
N CYS A 51 -5.47 13.73 -20.76
CA CYS A 51 -4.45 14.74 -20.47
C CYS A 51 -3.69 15.10 -21.76
N GLY A 52 -2.97 16.23 -21.76
CA GLY A 52 -2.13 16.62 -22.89
C GLY A 52 -0.95 15.67 -23.09
N ALA A 53 -0.69 15.25 -24.33
CA ALA A 53 0.40 14.34 -24.67
C ALA A 53 1.77 14.92 -24.30
N GLU A 54 1.97 16.24 -24.44
CA GLU A 54 3.19 16.93 -24.04
C GLU A 54 3.45 16.79 -22.54
N THR A 55 2.43 17.00 -21.70
CA THR A 55 2.52 16.88 -20.24
C THR A 55 2.90 15.46 -19.81
N ILE A 56 2.28 14.47 -20.45
CA ILE A 56 2.62 13.06 -20.16
C ILE A 56 4.03 12.75 -20.63
N GLY A 57 4.42 13.18 -21.83
CA GLY A 57 5.75 12.98 -22.36
C GLY A 57 6.84 13.58 -21.46
N GLN A 58 6.63 14.78 -20.96
CA GLN A 58 7.54 15.44 -20.00
C GLN A 58 7.64 14.62 -18.70
N THR A 59 6.51 14.15 -18.16
CA THR A 59 6.47 13.33 -16.95
C THR A 59 7.22 12.01 -17.14
N LEU A 60 6.97 11.31 -18.24
CA LEU A 60 7.64 10.04 -18.55
C LEU A 60 9.14 10.22 -18.78
N SER A 61 9.56 11.33 -19.41
CA SER A 61 10.96 11.64 -19.64
C SER A 61 11.72 11.96 -18.34
N ALA A 62 11.03 12.48 -17.32
CA ALA A 62 11.61 12.73 -16.00
C ALA A 62 11.78 11.44 -15.17
N ILE A 63 10.99 10.40 -15.45
CA ILE A 63 11.09 9.10 -14.77
C ILE A 63 12.30 8.33 -15.29
N GLY A 64 13.10 7.76 -14.39
CA GLY A 64 14.24 6.90 -14.76
C GLY A 64 15.52 7.63 -15.11
N SER A 65 15.54 8.96 -15.00
CA SER A 65 16.77 9.76 -15.14
C SER A 65 17.64 9.76 -13.87
N GLY A 66 17.26 9.03 -12.84
CA GLY A 66 17.88 9.08 -11.51
C GLY A 66 17.53 10.35 -10.73
N VAL A 67 16.66 11.18 -11.27
CA VAL A 67 16.19 12.42 -10.63
C VAL A 67 15.02 12.05 -9.70
N THR A 68 15.01 12.64 -8.53
CA THR A 68 13.89 12.56 -7.59
C THR A 68 12.74 13.43 -8.09
N ASP A 69 11.54 12.87 -8.15
CA ASP A 69 10.36 13.61 -8.57
C ASP A 69 9.86 14.59 -7.49
N ALA A 70 8.82 15.36 -7.81
CA ALA A 70 8.21 16.34 -6.88
C ALA A 70 7.62 15.71 -5.60
N PHE A 71 7.51 14.39 -5.54
CA PHE A 71 7.04 13.62 -4.39
C PHE A 71 8.16 12.85 -3.68
N SER A 72 9.42 13.22 -3.91
CA SER A 72 10.60 12.58 -3.32
C SER A 72 10.76 11.09 -3.68
N ARG A 73 10.24 10.66 -4.85
CA ARG A 73 10.41 9.30 -5.34
C ARG A 73 11.53 9.25 -6.37
N THR A 74 12.33 8.19 -6.30
CA THR A 74 13.37 7.90 -7.28
C THR A 74 13.01 6.62 -8.03
N PHE A 75 13.08 6.66 -9.36
CA PHE A 75 12.77 5.52 -10.21
C PHE A 75 14.06 4.92 -10.77
N ALA A 76 14.19 3.62 -10.67
CA ALA A 76 15.38 2.89 -11.13
C ALA A 76 15.52 2.90 -12.67
N ARG A 77 14.40 3.04 -13.38
CA ARG A 77 14.34 3.09 -14.84
C ARG A 77 13.14 3.88 -15.33
N GLY A 78 13.20 4.36 -16.56
CA GLY A 78 12.06 4.90 -17.28
C GLY A 78 11.09 3.82 -17.73
N LEU A 79 9.90 4.24 -18.11
CA LEU A 79 8.90 3.37 -18.75
C LEU A 79 9.11 3.40 -20.26
N GLN A 80 8.83 2.27 -20.92
CA GLN A 80 8.90 2.11 -22.37
C GLN A 80 7.55 1.71 -22.96
N ALA A 81 7.26 2.15 -24.15
CA ALA A 81 6.09 1.71 -24.90
C ALA A 81 6.20 0.21 -25.27
N PRO A 82 5.09 -0.54 -25.35
CA PRO A 82 3.73 -0.06 -25.08
C PRO A 82 3.50 0.25 -23.62
N TYR A 83 2.67 1.29 -23.35
CA TYR A 83 2.27 1.67 -22.00
C TYR A 83 0.96 0.99 -21.63
N TYR A 84 0.85 0.68 -20.35
CA TYR A 84 -0.38 0.14 -19.76
C TYR A 84 -0.92 1.16 -18.76
N ALA A 85 -2.22 1.34 -18.76
CA ALA A 85 -2.88 2.27 -17.85
C ALA A 85 -4.12 1.64 -17.21
N ILE A 86 -4.22 1.76 -15.89
CA ILE A 86 -5.40 1.35 -15.14
C ILE A 86 -5.88 2.51 -14.28
N ARG A 87 -7.18 2.81 -14.34
CA ARG A 87 -7.78 3.81 -13.48
C ARG A 87 -8.09 3.21 -12.12
N VAL A 88 -7.56 3.81 -11.07
CA VAL A 88 -7.67 3.33 -9.70
C VAL A 88 -8.34 4.36 -8.79
N THR A 89 -8.97 3.88 -7.74
CA THR A 89 -9.51 4.69 -6.65
C THR A 89 -9.01 4.17 -5.32
N GLY A 90 -9.15 4.99 -4.27
CA GLY A 90 -8.83 4.57 -2.91
C GLY A 90 -9.79 3.50 -2.41
N ALA A 91 -9.27 2.45 -1.81
CA ALA A 91 -10.03 1.46 -1.08
C ALA A 91 -9.45 1.32 0.31
N LEU A 92 -10.32 1.18 1.32
CA LEU A 92 -9.89 0.91 2.69
C LEU A 92 -9.65 -0.60 2.81
N PHE A 93 -8.39 -0.97 2.74
CA PHE A 93 -7.96 -2.37 2.77
C PHE A 93 -7.38 -2.77 4.13
N HIS A 94 -6.74 -1.81 4.81
CA HIS A 94 -6.01 -2.01 6.06
C HIS A 94 -6.04 -0.73 6.89
N THR A 95 -6.08 -0.85 8.21
CA THR A 95 -5.94 0.29 9.11
C THR A 95 -4.67 0.15 9.96
N GLN A 96 -4.04 1.28 10.27
CA GLN A 96 -2.89 1.36 11.16
C GLN A 96 -3.27 1.86 12.55
N GLY A 97 -4.52 2.30 12.72
CA GLY A 97 -5.08 2.66 14.02
C GLY A 97 -5.38 1.41 14.86
N GLY A 98 -5.40 1.56 16.16
CA GLY A 98 -5.70 0.48 17.10
C GLY A 98 -5.31 0.84 18.53
N LEU A 99 -5.49 -0.12 19.43
CA LEU A 99 -5.09 0.01 20.83
C LEU A 99 -3.57 0.08 20.95
N ASP A 100 -3.08 0.98 21.77
CA ASP A 100 -1.66 1.04 22.11
C ASP A 100 -1.31 -0.12 23.06
N VAL A 101 -0.20 -0.78 22.81
CA VAL A 101 0.22 -1.95 23.58
C VAL A 101 1.70 -1.86 23.95
N ASP A 102 2.06 -2.50 25.08
CA ASP A 102 3.45 -2.68 25.48
C ASP A 102 4.10 -3.88 24.74
N ALA A 103 5.36 -4.15 25.05
CA ALA A 103 6.11 -5.27 24.47
C ALA A 103 5.54 -6.66 24.79
N SER A 104 4.65 -6.75 25.76
CA SER A 104 3.93 -7.96 26.15
C SER A 104 2.51 -8.00 25.58
N CYS A 105 2.21 -7.10 24.64
CA CYS A 105 0.88 -6.90 24.04
C CYS A 105 -0.22 -6.53 25.04
N ARG A 106 0.11 -6.02 26.24
CA ARG A 106 -0.87 -5.49 27.18
C ARG A 106 -1.31 -4.11 26.73
N VAL A 107 -2.62 -3.87 26.77
CA VAL A 107 -3.20 -2.60 26.34
C VAL A 107 -2.82 -1.48 27.31
N LEU A 108 -2.38 -0.35 26.78
CA LEU A 108 -1.98 0.83 27.53
C LEU A 108 -3.12 1.82 27.61
N ASP A 109 -3.24 2.51 28.74
CA ASP A 109 -4.09 3.67 28.90
C ASP A 109 -3.39 4.95 28.39
N VAL A 110 -4.10 6.07 28.46
CA VAL A 110 -3.58 7.38 28.01
C VAL A 110 -2.40 7.90 28.85
N THR A 111 -2.10 7.29 30.00
CA THR A 111 -0.95 7.61 30.84
C THR A 111 0.25 6.70 30.58
N GLY A 112 0.09 5.70 29.69
CA GLY A 112 1.10 4.69 29.37
C GLY A 112 1.14 3.53 30.37
N GLN A 113 0.15 3.40 31.25
CA GLN A 113 0.02 2.28 32.18
C GLN A 113 -0.82 1.18 31.52
N HIS A 114 -0.46 -0.08 31.74
CA HIS A 114 -1.20 -1.19 31.17
C HIS A 114 -2.44 -1.53 32.00
N PHE A 115 -3.49 -1.92 31.32
CA PHE A 115 -4.65 -2.56 31.97
C PHE A 115 -4.24 -3.94 32.48
N PRO A 116 -4.69 -4.33 33.71
CA PRO A 116 -4.21 -5.56 34.33
C PRO A 116 -4.65 -6.86 33.63
N ASN A 117 -5.73 -6.80 32.83
CA ASN A 117 -6.38 -7.98 32.25
C ASN A 117 -6.79 -7.78 30.78
N MET A 118 -6.07 -6.93 30.04
CA MET A 118 -6.40 -6.66 28.65
C MET A 118 -5.16 -6.75 27.75
N TRP A 119 -5.27 -7.55 26.69
CA TRP A 119 -4.24 -7.70 25.66
C TRP A 119 -4.86 -7.44 24.29
N ALA A 120 -4.06 -6.99 23.34
CA ALA A 120 -4.48 -6.78 21.96
C ALA A 120 -3.35 -7.14 21.00
N GLY A 121 -3.74 -7.73 19.86
CA GLY A 121 -2.84 -8.07 18.78
C GLY A 121 -3.53 -7.97 17.41
N GLY A 122 -2.77 -8.12 16.34
CA GLY A 122 -3.29 -8.02 14.98
C GLY A 122 -4.00 -6.71 14.69
N GLY A 123 -5.18 -6.79 14.08
CA GLY A 123 -5.97 -5.62 13.71
C GLY A 123 -6.58 -4.84 14.87
N ALA A 124 -6.56 -5.36 16.10
CA ALA A 124 -7.01 -4.64 17.29
C ALA A 124 -5.91 -3.74 17.88
N ALA A 125 -4.64 -4.10 17.70
CA ALA A 125 -3.50 -3.30 18.12
C ALA A 125 -3.10 -2.27 17.04
N ARG A 126 -2.45 -1.19 17.46
CA ARG A 126 -1.88 -0.19 16.55
C ARG A 126 -0.86 -0.86 15.62
N GLY A 127 -0.97 -0.58 14.32
CA GLY A 127 -0.12 -1.16 13.29
C GLY A 127 1.35 -0.74 13.42
N VAL A 128 2.24 -1.63 13.07
CA VAL A 128 3.71 -1.45 13.18
C VAL A 128 4.29 -0.54 12.09
N SER A 129 3.57 -0.30 11.01
CA SER A 129 4.02 0.50 9.86
C SER A 129 3.92 2.02 10.08
N GLY A 130 3.36 2.46 11.20
CA GLY A 130 3.13 3.89 11.46
C GLY A 130 1.94 4.48 10.69
N PRO A 131 1.68 5.79 10.83
CA PRO A 131 0.47 6.44 10.30
C PRO A 131 0.53 6.76 8.81
N ASP A 132 1.72 6.74 8.20
CA ASP A 132 1.94 7.17 6.82
C ASP A 132 1.93 6.01 5.83
N VAL A 133 1.37 6.25 4.66
CA VAL A 133 1.34 5.26 3.56
C VAL A 133 2.74 4.80 3.14
N SER A 134 3.74 5.67 3.26
CA SER A 134 5.14 5.37 2.93
C SER A 134 5.79 4.34 3.86
N GLY A 135 5.24 4.16 5.06
CA GLY A 135 5.71 3.17 6.04
C GLY A 135 5.10 1.78 5.88
N TYR A 136 4.12 1.63 4.99
CA TYR A 136 3.43 0.35 4.83
C TYR A 136 4.37 -0.75 4.31
N LEU A 137 4.39 -1.89 5.02
CA LEU A 137 5.07 -3.11 4.61
C LEU A 137 4.03 -4.17 4.25
N SER A 138 4.17 -4.77 3.07
CA SER A 138 3.32 -5.89 2.66
C SER A 138 3.50 -7.07 3.61
N GLY A 139 2.38 -7.67 4.04
CA GLY A 139 2.38 -8.79 4.99
C GLY A 139 2.42 -8.38 6.48
N ASN A 140 2.59 -7.09 6.81
CA ASN A 140 2.66 -6.64 8.20
C ASN A 140 1.41 -6.99 9.02
N GLY A 141 0.23 -6.99 8.40
CA GLY A 141 -1.02 -7.35 9.06
C GLY A 141 -1.05 -8.80 9.54
N LEU A 142 -0.63 -9.74 8.70
CA LEU A 142 -0.52 -11.16 9.08
C LEU A 142 0.60 -11.38 10.09
N LEU A 143 1.75 -10.72 9.89
CA LEU A 143 2.87 -10.82 10.83
C LEU A 143 2.46 -10.34 12.22
N SER A 144 1.85 -9.16 12.34
CA SER A 144 1.43 -8.61 13.63
C SER A 144 0.29 -9.42 14.27
N ALA A 145 -0.58 -10.04 13.48
CA ALA A 145 -1.63 -10.93 14.00
C ALA A 145 -1.02 -12.19 14.63
N ILE A 146 -0.08 -12.85 13.95
CA ILE A 146 0.56 -14.08 14.44
C ILE A 146 1.50 -13.76 15.61
N ALA A 147 2.41 -12.81 15.44
CA ALA A 147 3.36 -12.45 16.49
C ALA A 147 2.66 -11.87 17.73
N GLY A 148 1.73 -10.93 17.54
CA GLY A 148 0.95 -10.35 18.63
C GLY A 148 0.09 -11.39 19.35
N GLY A 149 -0.50 -12.33 18.62
CA GLY A 149 -1.25 -13.44 19.20
C GLY A 149 -0.39 -14.34 20.07
N THR A 150 0.80 -14.72 19.60
CA THR A 150 1.76 -15.53 20.36
C THR A 150 2.23 -14.81 21.63
N ILE A 151 2.68 -13.56 21.48
CA ILE A 151 3.16 -12.75 22.63
C ILE A 151 2.05 -12.55 23.65
N SER A 152 0.82 -12.25 23.21
CA SER A 152 -0.34 -12.12 24.10
C SER A 152 -0.60 -13.41 24.88
N ALA A 153 -0.57 -14.57 24.20
CA ALA A 153 -0.82 -15.85 24.83
C ALA A 153 0.21 -16.17 25.91
N ASP A 154 1.50 -15.99 25.62
CA ASP A 154 2.59 -16.21 26.58
C ASP A 154 2.50 -15.25 27.78
N SER A 155 2.15 -13.99 27.52
CA SER A 155 1.95 -12.98 28.56
C SER A 155 0.75 -13.30 29.46
N MET A 156 -0.37 -13.75 28.86
CA MET A 156 -1.56 -14.19 29.62
C MET A 156 -1.25 -15.42 30.48
N ALA A 157 -0.56 -16.41 29.93
CA ALA A 157 -0.16 -17.59 30.69
C ALA A 157 0.68 -17.19 31.92
N THR A 158 1.68 -16.35 31.73
CA THR A 158 2.51 -15.84 32.82
C THR A 158 1.70 -15.08 33.88
N PHE A 159 0.72 -14.30 33.45
CA PHE A 159 -0.17 -13.57 34.36
C PHE A 159 -1.04 -14.52 35.20
N LEU A 160 -1.59 -15.57 34.58
CA LEU A 160 -2.42 -16.56 35.29
C LEU A 160 -1.63 -17.39 36.28
N ASP A 161 -0.37 -17.70 35.99
CA ASP A 161 0.51 -18.48 36.87
C ASP A 161 0.95 -17.69 38.13
N GLN A 162 0.81 -16.36 38.12
CA GLN A 162 1.17 -15.47 39.23
C GLN A 162 -0.02 -15.14 40.16
N GLY A 163 -1.22 -15.52 39.81
CA GLY A 163 -2.47 -15.26 40.56
C GLY A 163 -2.98 -16.48 41.25
#